data_af132a2870cc2dd9e6e5877df5bc1aeb
#
_entry.id   af132a2870cc2dd9e6e5877df5bc1aeb
#
_cell.length_a   1.000
_cell.length_b   1.000
_cell.length_c   1.000
_cell.angle_alpha   90.00
_cell.angle_beta   90.00
_cell.angle_gamma   90.00
#
_symmetry.space_group_name_H-M   'P 1'
#
loop_
_entity.id
_entity.type
_entity.pdbx_description
1 polymer ?
#
loop_
_entity_poly.entity_id
_entity_poly.type
_entity_poly.pdbx_seq_one_letter_code
_entity_poly.pdbx_strand_id
1 'polypeptide(L)'
;MRISDTGAAFAAERHICAFPGVLGTGMIITSEKGIPQDAQDSLRRSISGYEAALSRFLPYSLVRAMGDPQGIAEHNGIFEFPEYCRPLFDIYDSLYEATDGRIDPCIGESLIQLGYSVPFDLIGNGPASSGPVGTAPGRPRSISAGATPAGFYTAGWRSIRREGATLYTRTPVSLDFGAAGKGFCVDLLSAQLEALGGGAFTIDAGGDLYFSTARSQYSQDSQHSQDSQHSHEAGDVRDPHRPHKSHTVQAGTRITRVALEDPSDSDTAIGICTIGRSTREPGMRGTALCASAPGRRTWTVRRPDSSLIQAHHILDALTGKPARDVEATWVYAPHTSSGMEYPTAWADGLATALFVCDPQHLYNSTPPEINFEFLRLLSGHPEGRTTAAGHSAENASKDASGRPAAHKARYTAQHSPGFPAEIFIE
;
A
#
# COMPACT_ATOMS: atom_id res chain seq x y z
N MET A 1 -10.12 4.29 -3.33
CA MET A 1 -10.52 4.75 -1.99
C MET A 1 -11.10 6.16 -2.07
N ARG A 2 -12.22 6.47 -1.42
CA ARG A 2 -12.79 7.84 -1.38
C ARG A 2 -12.58 8.41 0.02
N ILE A 3 -12.04 9.62 0.11
CA ILE A 3 -11.71 10.29 1.37
C ILE A 3 -12.74 11.38 1.65
N SER A 4 -13.32 11.39 2.84
CA SER A 4 -14.15 12.49 3.33
C SER A 4 -13.71 12.93 4.73
N ASP A 5 -13.53 14.25 4.93
CA ASP A 5 -13.31 14.83 6.25
C ASP A 5 -14.62 15.35 6.82
N THR A 6 -14.97 14.90 7.99
CA THR A 6 -16.11 15.40 8.76
C THR A 6 -15.62 15.99 10.07
N GLY A 7 -15.42 17.29 10.10
CA GLY A 7 -15.19 18.05 11.33
C GLY A 7 -15.87 19.40 11.16
N ALA A 8 -16.86 19.70 12.00
CA ALA A 8 -17.55 20.97 11.99
C ALA A 8 -16.61 22.08 12.48
N ALA A 9 -16.03 22.80 11.56
CA ALA A 9 -15.64 24.21 11.62
C ALA A 9 -14.91 24.56 10.33
N PHE A 10 -15.53 25.39 9.48
CA PHE A 10 -14.96 25.99 8.29
C PHE A 10 -14.25 25.01 7.35
N ALA A 11 -14.83 24.77 6.20
CA ALA A 11 -14.15 24.13 5.07
C ALA A 11 -12.93 25.00 4.70
N ALA A 12 -11.78 24.74 5.33
CA ALA A 12 -10.53 25.34 4.92
C ALA A 12 -10.31 24.92 3.48
N GLU A 13 -10.00 25.90 2.61
CA GLU A 13 -9.68 25.67 1.22
C GLU A 13 -8.57 24.60 1.14
N ARG A 14 -8.82 23.53 0.40
CA ARG A 14 -7.84 22.45 0.24
C ARG A 14 -7.15 22.63 -1.08
N HIS A 15 -5.85 22.55 -1.01
CA HIS A 15 -5.00 22.60 -2.20
C HIS A 15 -4.70 21.18 -2.68
N ILE A 16 -4.87 20.94 -3.97
CA ILE A 16 -4.61 19.66 -4.61
C ILE A 16 -3.42 19.80 -5.54
N CYS A 17 -2.43 18.91 -5.37
CA CYS A 17 -1.31 18.75 -6.28
C CYS A 17 -1.33 17.30 -6.81
N ALA A 18 -1.37 17.14 -8.13
CA ALA A 18 -1.46 15.84 -8.78
C ALA A 18 -0.22 15.54 -9.61
N PHE A 19 0.21 14.28 -9.55
CA PHE A 19 1.30 13.72 -10.35
C PHE A 19 0.75 12.52 -11.13
N PRO A 20 0.18 12.74 -12.35
CA PRO A 20 -0.40 11.66 -13.12
C PRO A 20 0.67 10.69 -13.63
N GLY A 21 0.36 9.41 -13.64
CA GLY A 21 1.20 8.35 -14.23
C GLY A 21 2.45 7.95 -13.45
N VAL A 22 2.74 8.57 -12.30
CA VAL A 22 3.89 8.19 -11.47
C VAL A 22 3.63 6.87 -10.75
N LEU A 23 4.67 6.07 -10.52
CA LEU A 23 4.60 4.76 -9.86
C LEU A 23 3.59 3.79 -10.50
N GLY A 24 3.25 4.00 -11.77
CA GLY A 24 2.27 3.20 -12.51
C GLY A 24 0.82 3.34 -12.05
N THR A 25 0.48 4.37 -11.25
CA THR A 25 -0.90 4.63 -10.77
C THR A 25 -1.28 6.11 -10.83
N GLY A 26 -0.35 6.99 -10.54
CA GLY A 26 -0.56 8.39 -10.23
C GLY A 26 -0.59 8.67 -8.74
N MET A 27 -0.37 9.94 -8.37
CA MET A 27 -0.34 10.39 -6.99
C MET A 27 -1.09 11.70 -6.83
N ILE A 28 -1.84 11.83 -5.73
CA ILE A 28 -2.56 13.05 -5.35
C ILE A 28 -2.11 13.46 -3.97
N ILE A 29 -1.71 14.72 -3.82
CA ILE A 29 -1.41 15.34 -2.53
C ILE A 29 -2.49 16.38 -2.25
N THR A 30 -3.19 16.22 -1.14
CA THR A 30 -4.16 17.19 -0.63
C THR A 30 -3.58 17.84 0.61
N SER A 31 -3.50 19.17 0.66
CA SER A 31 -2.85 19.93 1.73
C SER A 31 -3.69 21.14 2.17
N GLU A 32 -3.49 21.59 3.42
CA GLU A 32 -4.14 22.79 3.96
C GLU A 32 -3.57 24.08 3.38
N LYS A 33 -2.30 24.06 2.99
CA LYS A 33 -1.61 25.17 2.36
C LYS A 33 -1.13 24.75 0.98
N GLY A 34 -1.19 25.65 0.03
CA GLY A 34 -0.65 25.40 -1.32
C GLY A 34 0.82 24.98 -1.25
N ILE A 35 1.18 23.98 -2.05
CA ILE A 35 2.58 23.55 -2.22
C ILE A 35 3.21 24.51 -3.26
N PRO A 36 4.27 25.27 -2.91
CA PRO A 36 4.95 26.15 -3.84
C PRO A 36 5.46 25.41 -5.08
N GLN A 37 5.56 26.09 -6.21
CA GLN A 37 5.91 25.45 -7.48
C GLN A 37 7.29 24.80 -7.46
N ASP A 38 8.28 25.45 -6.84
CA ASP A 38 9.64 24.92 -6.66
C ASP A 38 9.66 23.64 -5.82
N ALA A 39 8.79 23.56 -4.82
CA ALA A 39 8.59 22.35 -4.01
C ALA A 39 7.91 21.24 -4.83
N GLN A 40 6.88 21.57 -5.64
CA GLN A 40 6.27 20.60 -6.56
C GLN A 40 7.30 20.05 -7.56
N ASP A 41 8.15 20.91 -8.10
CA ASP A 41 9.22 20.50 -9.01
C ASP A 41 10.29 19.65 -8.29
N SER A 42 10.55 19.94 -7.02
CA SER A 42 11.42 19.09 -6.18
C SER A 42 10.84 17.70 -5.97
N LEU A 43 9.56 17.61 -5.60
CA LEU A 43 8.85 16.32 -5.46
C LEU A 43 8.89 15.53 -6.77
N ARG A 44 8.65 16.18 -7.91
CA ARG A 44 8.70 15.54 -9.23
C ARG A 44 10.09 14.96 -9.53
N ARG A 45 11.17 15.72 -9.24
CA ARG A 45 12.55 15.23 -9.39
C ARG A 45 12.82 14.04 -8.49
N SER A 46 12.34 14.06 -7.25
CA SER A 46 12.47 12.93 -6.30
C SER A 46 11.78 11.67 -6.83
N ILE A 47 10.55 11.79 -7.33
CA ILE A 47 9.83 10.67 -7.93
C ILE A 47 10.58 10.12 -9.16
N SER A 48 11.03 11.01 -10.07
CA SER A 48 11.76 10.58 -11.27
C SER A 48 13.08 9.87 -10.91
N GLY A 49 13.82 10.37 -9.92
CA GLY A 49 15.03 9.73 -9.41
C GLY A 49 14.75 8.36 -8.77
N TYR A 50 13.64 8.27 -8.03
CA TYR A 50 13.17 7.02 -7.44
C TYR A 50 12.85 5.97 -8.51
N GLU A 51 12.07 6.33 -9.51
CA GLU A 51 11.73 5.43 -10.62
C GLU A 51 12.96 5.05 -11.45
N ALA A 52 13.90 5.97 -11.68
CA ALA A 52 15.16 5.67 -12.36
C ALA A 52 16.03 4.65 -11.60
N ALA A 53 15.92 4.58 -10.28
CA ALA A 53 16.61 3.55 -9.49
C ALA A 53 15.83 2.22 -9.47
N LEU A 54 14.53 2.25 -9.19
CA LEU A 54 13.77 1.09 -8.68
C LEU A 54 12.68 0.56 -9.61
N SER A 55 12.34 1.26 -10.71
CA SER A 55 11.28 0.81 -11.63
C SER A 55 11.81 -0.23 -12.63
N ARG A 56 11.33 -1.46 -12.57
CA ARG A 56 11.66 -2.47 -13.59
C ARG A 56 11.05 -2.20 -14.97
N PHE A 57 10.15 -1.22 -15.07
CA PHE A 57 9.49 -0.85 -16.32
C PHE A 57 10.27 0.19 -17.12
N LEU A 58 11.15 0.94 -16.49
CA LEU A 58 11.98 1.93 -17.17
C LEU A 58 13.24 1.29 -17.74
N PRO A 59 13.52 1.45 -19.05
CA PRO A 59 14.62 0.75 -19.71
C PRO A 59 16.01 1.20 -19.20
N TYR A 60 16.10 2.35 -18.57
CA TYR A 60 17.34 2.94 -18.06
C TYR A 60 17.49 2.84 -16.53
N SER A 61 16.61 2.13 -15.85
CA SER A 61 16.70 1.99 -14.39
C SER A 61 17.77 0.99 -13.98
N LEU A 62 18.30 1.15 -12.75
CA LEU A 62 19.28 0.19 -12.19
C LEU A 62 18.67 -1.21 -12.04
N VAL A 63 17.42 -1.30 -11.60
CA VAL A 63 16.70 -2.57 -11.49
C VAL A 63 16.57 -3.25 -12.84
N ARG A 64 16.30 -2.50 -13.91
CA ARG A 64 16.23 -3.05 -15.26
C ARG A 64 17.59 -3.56 -15.74
N ALA A 65 18.67 -2.82 -15.43
CA ALA A 65 20.04 -3.21 -15.77
C ALA A 65 20.46 -4.51 -15.04
N MET A 66 20.02 -4.71 -13.78
CA MET A 66 20.26 -5.97 -13.05
C MET A 66 19.60 -7.19 -13.70
N GLY A 67 18.49 -7.01 -14.42
CA GLY A 67 17.79 -8.08 -15.12
C GLY A 67 18.34 -8.41 -16.52
N ASP A 68 19.41 -7.73 -16.97
CA ASP A 68 19.94 -7.83 -18.33
C ASP A 68 21.41 -8.27 -18.33
N PRO A 69 21.82 -9.29 -19.13
CA PRO A 69 23.23 -9.70 -19.26
C PRO A 69 24.16 -8.54 -19.66
N GLN A 70 23.71 -7.63 -20.52
CA GLN A 70 24.46 -6.45 -20.91
C GLN A 70 24.66 -5.50 -19.72
N GLY A 71 23.59 -5.25 -18.94
CA GLY A 71 23.67 -4.42 -17.73
C GLY A 71 24.62 -5.02 -16.68
N ILE A 72 24.63 -6.35 -16.49
CA ILE A 72 25.63 -7.02 -15.63
C ILE A 72 27.07 -6.73 -16.12
N ALA A 73 27.30 -6.82 -17.42
CA ALA A 73 28.63 -6.55 -17.99
C ALA A 73 29.05 -5.07 -17.87
N GLU A 74 28.14 -4.15 -18.16
CA GLU A 74 28.38 -2.69 -18.07
C GLU A 74 28.68 -2.23 -16.64
N HIS A 75 27.99 -2.80 -15.65
CA HIS A 75 28.19 -2.50 -14.24
C HIS A 75 29.21 -3.40 -13.53
N ASN A 76 29.87 -4.32 -14.24
CA ASN A 76 30.77 -5.33 -13.64
C ASN A 76 30.11 -6.13 -12.50
N GLY A 77 28.79 -6.29 -12.54
CA GLY A 77 28.02 -6.93 -11.49
C GLY A 77 27.89 -6.14 -10.18
N ILE A 78 28.17 -4.85 -10.17
CA ILE A 78 28.09 -3.96 -9.03
C ILE A 78 27.06 -2.87 -9.34
N PHE A 79 26.01 -2.80 -8.55
CA PHE A 79 24.90 -1.86 -8.73
C PHE A 79 24.79 -0.96 -7.52
N GLU A 80 25.28 0.26 -7.66
CA GLU A 80 25.27 1.29 -6.61
C GLU A 80 23.93 2.06 -6.68
N PHE A 81 23.00 1.67 -5.81
CA PHE A 81 21.74 2.40 -5.67
C PHE A 81 21.97 3.66 -4.82
N PRO A 82 21.12 4.70 -5.01
CA PRO A 82 21.13 5.86 -4.11
C PRO A 82 20.98 5.41 -2.65
N GLU A 83 21.68 6.07 -1.72
CA GLU A 83 21.70 5.67 -0.30
C GLU A 83 20.31 5.66 0.33
N TYR A 84 19.37 6.48 -0.15
CA TYR A 84 17.98 6.44 0.31
C TYR A 84 17.25 5.11 0.01
N CYS A 85 17.79 4.24 -0.87
CA CYS A 85 17.21 2.92 -1.13
C CYS A 85 17.54 1.89 -0.03
N ARG A 86 18.56 2.13 0.79
CA ARG A 86 18.99 1.21 1.84
C ARG A 86 17.85 0.81 2.80
N PRO A 87 17.06 1.75 3.36
CA PRO A 87 15.95 1.37 4.23
C PRO A 87 14.89 0.51 3.54
N LEU A 88 14.64 0.71 2.24
CA LEU A 88 13.75 -0.16 1.48
C LEU A 88 14.27 -1.60 1.42
N PHE A 89 15.58 -1.76 1.20
CA PHE A 89 16.20 -3.10 1.20
C PHE A 89 16.14 -3.75 2.57
N ASP A 90 16.31 -2.99 3.66
CA ASP A 90 16.17 -3.47 5.03
C ASP A 90 14.72 -3.89 5.35
N ILE A 91 13.72 -3.17 4.81
CA ILE A 91 12.30 -3.56 4.88
C ILE A 91 12.08 -4.89 4.14
N TYR A 92 12.66 -5.06 2.94
CA TYR A 92 12.54 -6.31 2.21
C TYR A 92 13.26 -7.48 2.88
N ASP A 93 14.39 -7.25 3.56
CA ASP A 93 15.03 -8.27 4.40
C ASP A 93 14.04 -8.76 5.47
N SER A 94 13.39 -7.84 6.16
CA SER A 94 12.42 -8.15 7.21
C SER A 94 11.15 -8.80 6.67
N LEU A 95 10.59 -8.32 5.56
CA LEU A 95 9.43 -8.92 4.90
C LEU A 95 9.74 -10.34 4.40
N TYR A 96 10.93 -10.55 3.83
CA TYR A 96 11.38 -11.87 3.40
C TYR A 96 11.40 -12.84 4.59
N GLU A 97 11.97 -12.44 5.72
CA GLU A 97 12.01 -13.25 6.95
C GLU A 97 10.62 -13.48 7.53
N ALA A 98 9.82 -12.41 7.68
CA ALA A 98 8.49 -12.49 8.25
C ALA A 98 7.50 -13.34 7.42
N THR A 99 7.80 -13.60 6.15
CA THR A 99 6.94 -14.36 5.24
C THR A 99 7.56 -15.70 4.81
N ASP A 100 8.66 -16.13 5.45
CA ASP A 100 9.41 -17.33 5.04
C ASP A 100 9.77 -17.32 3.55
N GLY A 101 10.13 -16.14 2.99
CA GLY A 101 10.50 -15.96 1.60
C GLY A 101 9.34 -15.85 0.61
N ARG A 102 8.07 -15.75 1.06
CA ARG A 102 6.92 -15.59 0.16
C ARG A 102 6.83 -14.18 -0.43
N ILE A 103 7.33 -13.17 0.27
CA ILE A 103 7.58 -11.83 -0.26
C ILE A 103 9.06 -11.72 -0.56
N ASP A 104 9.40 -11.70 -1.84
CA ASP A 104 10.77 -11.68 -2.31
C ASP A 104 10.86 -10.76 -3.55
N PRO A 105 11.71 -9.71 -3.52
CA PRO A 105 11.84 -8.82 -4.67
C PRO A 105 12.42 -9.49 -5.93
N CYS A 106 13.00 -10.69 -5.84
CA CYS A 106 13.45 -11.44 -7.03
C CYS A 106 12.30 -12.06 -7.84
N ILE A 107 11.06 -11.78 -7.50
CA ILE A 107 9.84 -12.29 -8.17
C ILE A 107 9.66 -11.76 -9.61
N GLY A 108 10.44 -10.76 -10.03
CA GLY A 108 10.28 -10.07 -11.29
C GLY A 108 10.23 -10.99 -12.51
N GLU A 109 11.04 -12.05 -12.54
CA GLU A 109 11.03 -13.03 -13.64
C GLU A 109 9.70 -13.78 -13.73
N SER A 110 9.13 -14.21 -12.61
CA SER A 110 7.83 -14.87 -12.58
C SER A 110 6.71 -13.94 -13.07
N LEU A 111 6.77 -12.65 -12.73
CA LEU A 111 5.84 -11.64 -13.23
C LEU A 111 5.96 -11.45 -14.75
N ILE A 112 7.19 -11.38 -15.28
CA ILE A 112 7.46 -11.27 -16.72
C ILE A 112 6.90 -12.49 -17.45
N GLN A 113 7.15 -13.69 -16.96
CA GLN A 113 6.68 -14.94 -17.59
C GLN A 113 5.15 -15.06 -17.56
N LEU A 114 4.49 -14.54 -16.53
CA LEU A 114 3.04 -14.39 -16.48
C LEU A 114 2.52 -13.26 -17.38
N GLY A 115 3.40 -12.53 -18.09
CA GLY A 115 3.02 -11.49 -19.04
C GLY A 115 2.91 -10.09 -18.43
N TYR A 116 3.37 -9.89 -17.19
CA TYR A 116 3.45 -8.57 -16.56
C TYR A 116 4.80 -7.91 -16.83
N SER A 117 5.08 -7.59 -18.12
CA SER A 117 6.38 -7.09 -18.58
C SER A 117 6.43 -5.59 -18.87
N VAL A 118 5.27 -4.92 -18.93
CA VAL A 118 5.14 -3.47 -19.16
C VAL A 118 4.11 -2.89 -18.18
N PRO A 119 4.11 -1.57 -17.93
CA PRO A 119 3.08 -0.94 -17.10
C PRO A 119 1.68 -1.32 -17.59
N PHE A 120 0.78 -1.64 -16.66
CA PHE A 120 -0.55 -2.14 -17.00
C PHE A 120 -1.34 -1.19 -17.90
N ASP A 121 -1.18 0.13 -17.70
CA ASP A 121 -1.86 1.18 -18.48
C ASP A 121 -1.44 1.23 -19.95
N LEU A 122 -0.24 0.68 -20.27
CA LEU A 122 0.25 0.58 -21.65
C LEU A 122 -0.16 -0.75 -22.33
N ILE A 123 -0.75 -1.67 -21.58
CA ILE A 123 -1.08 -3.01 -22.04
C ILE A 123 -2.49 -3.11 -22.63
N GLY A 124 -3.36 -2.26 -22.23
CA GLY A 124 -4.76 -2.23 -22.66
C GLY A 124 -5.11 -0.86 -23.17
N ASN A 125 -5.25 -0.74 -24.44
CA ASN A 125 -6.09 0.17 -25.21
C ASN A 125 -5.31 0.90 -26.31
N GLY A 126 -5.68 0.56 -27.53
CA GLY A 126 -5.72 1.52 -28.61
C GLY A 126 -6.58 2.73 -28.19
N PRO A 127 -6.65 3.83 -29.01
CA PRO A 127 -7.05 5.16 -28.58
C PRO A 127 -8.34 5.17 -27.76
N ALA A 128 -8.27 5.82 -26.63
CA ALA A 128 -9.25 5.92 -25.58
C ALA A 128 -10.68 6.13 -26.09
N SER A 129 -11.57 5.20 -25.78
CA SER A 129 -12.97 5.52 -25.59
C SER A 129 -13.21 5.79 -24.11
N SER A 130 -13.64 7.00 -23.79
CA SER A 130 -14.08 7.44 -22.47
C SER A 130 -15.33 6.64 -22.05
N GLY A 131 -15.10 5.52 -21.37
CA GLY A 131 -16.14 4.71 -20.73
C GLY A 131 -15.62 4.21 -19.38
N PRO A 132 -16.51 3.87 -18.43
CA PRO A 132 -16.07 3.31 -17.15
C PRO A 132 -15.21 2.06 -17.39
N VAL A 133 -14.16 1.87 -16.59
CA VAL A 133 -13.22 0.74 -16.65
C VAL A 133 -14.01 -0.55 -16.37
N GLY A 134 -14.70 -1.03 -17.41
CA GLY A 134 -15.32 -2.33 -17.43
C GLY A 134 -14.32 -3.32 -17.96
N THR A 135 -14.20 -4.44 -17.30
CA THR A 135 -13.41 -5.61 -17.65
C THR A 135 -13.74 -6.10 -19.06
N ALA A 136 -13.15 -5.48 -20.10
CA ALA A 136 -13.15 -6.09 -21.40
C ALA A 136 -12.21 -7.30 -21.37
N PRO A 137 -12.62 -8.50 -21.80
CA PRO A 137 -11.75 -9.66 -21.87
C PRO A 137 -10.66 -9.38 -22.92
N GLY A 138 -9.49 -8.94 -22.43
CA GLY A 138 -8.30 -8.78 -23.27
C GLY A 138 -7.91 -10.12 -23.93
N ARG A 139 -7.32 -10.07 -25.13
CA ARG A 139 -6.82 -11.29 -25.78
C ARG A 139 -5.88 -12.02 -24.82
N PRO A 140 -6.05 -13.35 -24.66
CA PRO A 140 -5.17 -14.14 -23.80
C PRO A 140 -3.70 -13.96 -24.20
N ARG A 141 -2.83 -13.69 -23.24
CA ARG A 141 -1.39 -13.61 -23.47
C ARG A 141 -0.81 -15.01 -23.55
N SER A 142 0.09 -15.23 -24.51
CA SER A 142 0.79 -16.52 -24.63
C SER A 142 2.05 -16.48 -23.77
N ILE A 143 2.25 -17.50 -22.94
CA ILE A 143 3.54 -17.76 -22.29
C ILE A 143 4.48 -18.24 -23.40
N SER A 144 5.69 -17.67 -23.50
CA SER A 144 6.68 -18.12 -24.47
C SER A 144 7.04 -19.59 -24.22
N ALA A 145 7.16 -20.38 -25.30
CA ALA A 145 7.35 -21.83 -25.27
C ALA A 145 8.70 -22.30 -24.66
N GLY A 146 9.49 -21.41 -24.08
CA GLY A 146 10.75 -21.73 -23.40
C GLY A 146 10.69 -21.71 -21.87
N ALA A 147 9.52 -21.38 -21.28
CA ALA A 147 9.38 -21.34 -19.83
C ALA A 147 9.18 -22.73 -19.26
N THR A 148 10.13 -23.22 -18.50
CA THR A 148 10.03 -24.51 -17.77
C THR A 148 8.93 -24.40 -16.68
N PRO A 149 8.00 -25.36 -16.60
CA PRO A 149 6.82 -25.28 -15.71
C PRO A 149 7.10 -25.47 -14.21
N ALA A 150 8.32 -25.71 -13.80
CA ALA A 150 8.65 -26.00 -12.41
C ALA A 150 9.78 -25.08 -11.93
N GLY A 151 9.48 -24.18 -11.00
CA GLY A 151 10.47 -23.44 -10.24
C GLY A 151 11.15 -22.31 -11.02
N PHE A 152 10.43 -21.24 -11.30
CA PHE A 152 10.95 -20.01 -11.93
C PHE A 152 11.93 -19.22 -11.06
N TYR A 153 12.23 -19.72 -9.88
CA TYR A 153 13.04 -19.06 -8.89
C TYR A 153 14.50 -19.42 -9.08
N THR A 154 15.27 -18.58 -9.76
CA THR A 154 16.70 -18.82 -10.02
C THR A 154 17.63 -18.19 -8.98
N ALA A 155 17.18 -17.17 -8.27
CA ALA A 155 17.93 -16.54 -7.19
C ALA A 155 16.95 -15.88 -6.22
N GLY A 156 17.02 -16.18 -4.93
CA GLY A 156 16.26 -15.48 -3.88
C GLY A 156 16.99 -14.25 -3.39
N TRP A 157 16.27 -13.32 -2.80
CA TRP A 157 16.81 -12.08 -2.24
C TRP A 157 18.04 -12.32 -1.35
N ARG A 158 18.01 -13.35 -0.50
CA ARG A 158 19.12 -13.75 0.37
C ARG A 158 20.38 -14.22 -0.37
N SER A 159 20.29 -14.55 -1.65
CA SER A 159 21.45 -14.94 -2.47
C SER A 159 22.19 -13.75 -3.09
N ILE A 160 21.58 -12.56 -3.06
CA ILE A 160 22.20 -11.33 -3.54
C ILE A 160 23.06 -10.75 -2.41
N ARG A 161 24.37 -10.64 -2.67
CA ARG A 161 25.26 -9.94 -1.73
C ARG A 161 24.87 -8.46 -1.72
N ARG A 162 24.71 -7.89 -0.51
CA ARG A 162 24.39 -6.49 -0.29
C ARG A 162 25.37 -5.84 0.68
N GLU A 163 25.77 -4.61 0.40
CA GLU A 163 26.54 -3.74 1.28
C GLU A 163 25.92 -2.35 1.25
N GLY A 164 25.18 -1.98 2.30
CA GLY A 164 24.40 -0.74 2.33
C GLY A 164 23.37 -0.71 1.22
N ALA A 165 23.45 0.27 0.33
CA ALA A 165 22.60 0.39 -0.85
C ALA A 165 23.22 -0.25 -2.12
N THR A 166 24.35 -0.92 -2.03
CA THR A 166 25.00 -1.58 -3.17
C THR A 166 24.63 -3.05 -3.24
N LEU A 167 24.15 -3.49 -4.40
CA LEU A 167 23.83 -4.89 -4.70
C LEU A 167 24.87 -5.49 -5.63
N TYR A 168 25.24 -6.75 -5.38
CA TYR A 168 26.24 -7.48 -6.17
C TYR A 168 25.62 -8.74 -6.77
N THR A 169 25.67 -8.87 -8.09
CA THR A 169 25.28 -10.08 -8.79
C THR A 169 26.11 -10.30 -10.05
N ARG A 170 26.46 -11.53 -10.35
CA ARG A 170 27.17 -11.91 -11.59
C ARG A 170 26.24 -12.49 -12.65
N THR A 171 25.01 -12.75 -12.28
CA THR A 171 23.97 -13.28 -13.17
C THR A 171 22.78 -12.34 -13.17
N PRO A 172 22.05 -12.24 -14.29
CA PRO A 172 20.84 -11.41 -14.33
C PRO A 172 19.83 -11.80 -13.25
N VAL A 173 19.30 -10.82 -12.56
CA VAL A 173 18.23 -10.96 -11.56
C VAL A 173 17.15 -9.92 -11.82
N SER A 174 15.95 -10.39 -12.12
CA SER A 174 14.79 -9.52 -12.35
C SER A 174 14.15 -9.14 -11.01
N LEU A 175 14.47 -7.96 -10.50
CA LEU A 175 13.87 -7.43 -9.26
C LEU A 175 12.52 -6.75 -9.53
N ASP A 176 11.61 -6.85 -8.56
CA ASP A 176 10.36 -6.09 -8.46
C ASP A 176 10.13 -5.64 -7.01
N PHE A 177 10.18 -4.34 -6.79
CA PHE A 177 9.94 -3.73 -5.47
C PHE A 177 8.47 -3.29 -5.30
N GLY A 178 7.53 -3.87 -6.05
CA GLY A 178 6.13 -3.46 -6.05
C GLY A 178 5.37 -3.69 -4.75
N ALA A 179 5.85 -4.59 -3.86
CA ALA A 179 5.14 -4.92 -2.62
C ALA A 179 5.22 -3.80 -1.57
N ALA A 180 6.36 -3.09 -1.44
CA ALA A 180 6.55 -2.02 -0.44
C ALA A 180 7.05 -0.70 -1.07
N GLY A 181 7.39 -0.72 -2.35
CA GLY A 181 8.08 0.39 -2.99
C GLY A 181 7.21 1.63 -3.19
N LYS A 182 5.91 1.48 -3.46
CA LYS A 182 5.02 2.64 -3.58
C LYS A 182 4.89 3.36 -2.24
N GLY A 183 4.64 2.61 -1.18
CA GLY A 183 4.59 3.13 0.18
C GLY A 183 5.89 3.80 0.60
N PHE A 184 7.03 3.23 0.23
CA PHE A 184 8.34 3.82 0.54
C PHE A 184 8.56 5.16 -0.18
N CYS A 185 8.18 5.28 -1.45
CA CYS A 185 8.22 6.55 -2.16
C CYS A 185 7.32 7.59 -1.46
N VAL A 186 6.12 7.21 -1.03
CA VAL A 186 5.22 8.08 -0.27
C VAL A 186 5.89 8.57 1.02
N ASP A 187 6.58 7.70 1.76
CA ASP A 187 7.30 8.09 2.98
C ASP A 187 8.44 9.06 2.72
N LEU A 188 9.20 8.89 1.63
CA LEU A 188 10.25 9.84 1.23
C LEU A 188 9.68 11.22 0.90
N LEU A 189 8.56 11.27 0.17
CA LEU A 189 7.89 12.53 -0.20
C LEU A 189 7.23 13.17 1.01
N SER A 190 6.65 12.38 1.92
CA SER A 190 6.06 12.91 3.15
C SER A 190 7.10 13.62 4.02
N ALA A 191 8.33 13.07 4.10
CA ALA A 191 9.43 13.71 4.81
C ALA A 191 9.80 15.08 4.20
N GLN A 192 9.84 15.19 2.86
CA GLN A 192 10.08 16.45 2.17
C GLN A 192 8.97 17.47 2.46
N LEU A 193 7.71 17.05 2.41
CA LEU A 193 6.55 17.92 2.69
C LEU A 193 6.52 18.38 4.16
N GLU A 194 6.86 17.50 5.10
CA GLU A 194 6.96 17.84 6.52
C GLU A 194 8.04 18.88 6.78
N ALA A 195 9.17 18.80 6.07
CA ALA A 195 10.25 19.78 6.16
C ALA A 195 9.85 21.18 5.69
N LEU A 196 8.91 21.29 4.74
CA LEU A 196 8.36 22.58 4.28
C LEU A 196 7.47 23.26 5.33
N GLY A 197 7.00 22.54 6.34
CA GLY A 197 6.18 23.11 7.41
C GLY A 197 4.78 23.54 6.97
N GLY A 198 4.23 22.99 5.89
CA GLY A 198 3.06 23.46 5.14
C GLY A 198 1.68 23.17 5.76
N GLY A 199 1.56 22.72 7.01
CA GLY A 199 0.28 22.30 7.60
C GLY A 199 0.00 20.81 7.40
N ALA A 200 -1.23 20.38 7.66
CA ALA A 200 -1.62 19.00 7.47
C ALA A 200 -1.81 18.66 5.98
N PHE A 201 -1.38 17.47 5.59
CA PHE A 201 -1.53 16.96 4.23
C PHE A 201 -1.86 15.47 4.22
N THR A 202 -2.33 14.99 3.08
CA THR A 202 -2.54 13.57 2.78
C THR A 202 -1.90 13.29 1.43
N ILE A 203 -1.19 12.17 1.31
CA ILE A 203 -0.72 11.64 0.03
C ILE A 203 -1.56 10.39 -0.29
N ASP A 204 -2.06 10.28 -1.52
CA ASP A 204 -2.70 9.10 -2.08
C ASP A 204 -1.92 8.66 -3.32
N ALA A 205 -1.29 7.50 -3.25
CA ALA A 205 -0.55 6.89 -4.35
C ALA A 205 -1.24 5.59 -4.83
N GLY A 206 -2.50 5.73 -5.26
CA GLY A 206 -3.28 4.63 -5.82
C GLY A 206 -3.71 3.59 -4.79
N GLY A 207 -4.03 4.03 -3.58
CA GLY A 207 -4.48 3.20 -2.47
C GLY A 207 -3.47 3.09 -1.32
N ASP A 208 -2.26 3.62 -1.49
CA ASP A 208 -1.29 3.78 -0.41
C ASP A 208 -1.40 5.20 0.12
N LEU A 209 -2.02 5.33 1.29
CA LEU A 209 -2.37 6.60 1.91
C LEU A 209 -1.43 6.93 3.07
N TYR A 210 -0.93 8.17 3.08
CA TYR A 210 -0.23 8.76 4.21
C TYR A 210 -0.99 9.98 4.72
N PHE A 211 -1.18 10.05 6.03
CA PHE A 211 -1.84 11.16 6.72
C PHE A 211 -0.82 11.82 7.65
N SER A 212 -0.40 13.03 7.32
CA SER A 212 0.51 13.78 8.20
C SER A 212 -0.13 14.11 9.54
N THR A 213 0.68 14.24 10.59
CA THR A 213 0.22 14.76 11.88
C THR A 213 -0.16 16.23 11.77
N ALA A 214 -1.19 16.67 12.52
CA ALA A 214 -1.51 18.09 12.61
C ALA A 214 -0.49 18.81 13.50
N ARG A 215 0.00 20.00 13.09
CA ARG A 215 0.78 20.86 14.00
C ARG A 215 -0.16 21.42 15.08
N SER A 216 0.25 21.33 16.35
CA SER A 216 -0.40 22.07 17.42
C SER A 216 -0.19 23.58 17.18
N GLN A 217 -1.28 24.35 17.05
CA GLN A 217 -1.21 25.81 16.93
C GLN A 217 -0.74 26.50 18.23
N TYR A 218 -0.56 25.73 19.31
CA TYR A 218 -0.26 26.28 20.66
C TYR A 218 1.21 26.54 20.96
N SER A 219 2.15 26.31 20.04
CA SER A 219 3.58 26.43 20.32
C SER A 219 4.23 27.77 19.94
N GLN A 220 3.49 28.77 19.48
CA GLN A 220 4.06 30.07 19.13
C GLN A 220 3.71 31.24 20.09
N ASP A 221 2.71 31.09 20.98
CA ASP A 221 2.29 32.19 21.85
C ASP A 221 2.82 32.10 23.32
N SER A 222 3.61 31.09 23.67
CA SER A 222 4.11 30.91 25.04
C SER A 222 5.49 31.52 25.33
N GLN A 223 6.04 32.39 24.45
CA GLN A 223 7.29 33.10 24.73
C GLN A 223 7.13 34.58 25.14
N HIS A 224 5.88 35.06 25.32
CA HIS A 224 5.68 36.43 25.76
C HIS A 224 4.64 36.51 26.89
N SER A 225 4.92 35.90 28.04
CA SER A 225 4.33 36.32 29.34
C SER A 225 5.00 35.57 30.50
N GLN A 226 6.26 35.90 30.76
CA GLN A 226 6.82 35.80 32.11
C GLN A 226 6.96 37.24 32.62
N ASP A 227 5.90 37.70 33.27
CA ASP A 227 6.00 38.62 34.39
C ASP A 227 4.58 38.83 34.95
N SER A 228 4.30 38.23 36.07
CA SER A 228 3.65 38.82 37.23
C SER A 228 3.24 37.77 38.27
N GLN A 229 3.72 38.05 39.38
CA GLN A 229 3.75 37.36 40.67
C GLN A 229 2.40 37.13 41.35
N HIS A 230 2.45 36.15 42.25
CA HIS A 230 1.87 36.05 43.63
C HIS A 230 0.50 35.41 43.88
N SER A 231 0.65 34.33 44.65
CA SER A 231 -0.08 33.96 45.90
C SER A 231 -1.48 33.34 45.82
N HIS A 232 -1.71 32.14 46.27
CA HIS A 232 -2.14 31.71 47.60
C HIS A 232 -2.49 30.24 47.63
N GLU A 233 -2.03 29.57 48.67
CA GLU A 233 -2.38 28.20 49.08
C GLU A 233 -3.84 28.07 49.44
N ALA A 234 -4.48 26.97 49.07
CA ALA A 234 -5.52 26.34 49.84
C ALA A 234 -5.61 24.85 49.46
N GLY A 235 -5.37 24.00 50.45
CA GLY A 235 -5.47 22.57 50.34
C GLY A 235 -6.92 22.14 50.07
N ASP A 236 -7.04 21.06 49.27
CA ASP A 236 -8.34 20.43 49.13
C ASP A 236 -8.22 18.90 49.27
N VAL A 237 -9.20 18.37 49.99
CA VAL A 237 -9.35 17.06 50.56
C VAL A 237 -9.71 16.06 49.42
N ARG A 238 -9.05 14.91 49.37
CA ARG A 238 -9.36 13.80 48.44
C ARG A 238 -10.70 13.15 48.84
N ASP A 239 -11.67 13.19 47.94
CA ASP A 239 -12.92 12.42 47.96
C ASP A 239 -12.72 11.09 47.20
N PRO A 240 -12.89 9.89 47.79
CA PRO A 240 -12.66 8.60 47.18
C PRO A 240 -13.79 8.02 46.32
N HIS A 241 -14.88 8.78 46.07
CA HIS A 241 -16.07 8.29 45.35
C HIS A 241 -16.40 9.04 44.04
N ARG A 242 -15.41 9.48 43.28
CA ARG A 242 -15.68 10.07 41.97
C ARG A 242 -15.69 8.98 40.88
N PRO A 243 -16.80 8.79 40.12
CA PRO A 243 -16.86 7.82 39.05
C PRO A 243 -15.87 8.15 37.92
N HIS A 244 -15.23 7.13 37.39
CA HIS A 244 -14.29 7.21 36.26
C HIS A 244 -14.90 8.04 35.12
N LYS A 245 -14.28 9.19 34.83
CA LYS A 245 -14.63 10.02 33.69
C LYS A 245 -14.32 9.28 32.40
N SER A 246 -15.36 9.08 31.59
CA SER A 246 -15.26 8.76 30.16
C SER A 246 -14.15 9.55 29.49
N HIS A 247 -13.38 8.90 28.63
CA HIS A 247 -12.33 9.52 27.82
C HIS A 247 -12.93 10.70 27.04
N THR A 248 -12.65 11.89 27.51
CA THR A 248 -12.96 13.12 26.80
C THR A 248 -12.04 13.19 25.59
N VAL A 249 -12.59 13.12 24.38
CA VAL A 249 -11.88 13.41 23.15
C VAL A 249 -11.28 14.81 23.30
N GLN A 250 -9.96 14.90 23.30
CA GLN A 250 -9.28 16.20 23.39
C GLN A 250 -9.69 17.05 22.19
N ALA A 251 -10.15 18.27 22.45
CA ALA A 251 -10.47 19.26 21.43
C ALA A 251 -9.21 19.51 20.57
N GLY A 252 -9.24 19.06 19.29
CA GLY A 252 -8.12 19.22 18.35
C GLY A 252 -7.83 18.01 17.47
N THR A 253 -8.40 16.84 17.72
CA THR A 253 -8.19 15.66 16.88
C THR A 253 -8.97 15.81 15.57
N ARG A 254 -8.27 15.95 14.45
CA ARG A 254 -8.89 15.84 13.11
C ARG A 254 -9.19 14.39 12.80
N ILE A 255 -10.38 14.14 12.29
CA ILE A 255 -10.82 12.82 11.86
C ILE A 255 -10.92 12.83 10.32
N THR A 256 -10.27 11.88 9.67
CA THR A 256 -10.43 11.60 8.25
C THR A 256 -11.13 10.26 8.08
N ARG A 257 -12.19 10.21 7.27
CA ARG A 257 -12.89 8.97 6.92
C ARG A 257 -12.46 8.50 5.55
N VAL A 258 -12.14 7.22 5.44
CA VAL A 258 -11.71 6.57 4.20
C VAL A 258 -12.67 5.43 3.91
N ALA A 259 -13.37 5.50 2.77
CA ALA A 259 -14.18 4.39 2.30
C ALA A 259 -13.29 3.24 1.82
N LEU A 260 -13.53 2.03 2.33
CA LEU A 260 -12.88 0.81 1.90
C LEU A 260 -13.65 0.28 0.68
N GLU A 261 -13.03 0.33 -0.49
CA GLU A 261 -13.66 -0.02 -1.76
C GLU A 261 -13.98 -1.52 -1.85
N ASP A 262 -15.15 -1.88 -2.34
CA ASP A 262 -15.47 -3.28 -2.68
C ASP A 262 -14.58 -3.72 -3.85
N PRO A 263 -13.78 -4.80 -3.73
CA PRO A 263 -12.90 -5.25 -4.80
C PRO A 263 -13.65 -5.70 -6.07
N SER A 264 -14.96 -6.02 -5.97
CA SER A 264 -15.79 -6.40 -7.10
C SER A 264 -16.58 -5.24 -7.73
N ASP A 265 -16.70 -4.11 -7.01
CA ASP A 265 -17.48 -2.95 -7.45
C ASP A 265 -16.89 -1.65 -6.90
N SER A 266 -16.18 -0.92 -7.74
CA SER A 266 -15.50 0.33 -7.35
C SER A 266 -16.45 1.47 -6.93
N ASP A 267 -17.75 1.34 -7.18
CA ASP A 267 -18.75 2.35 -6.81
C ASP A 267 -19.36 2.11 -5.41
N THR A 268 -19.06 0.96 -4.81
CA THR A 268 -19.52 0.57 -3.48
C THR A 268 -18.36 0.47 -2.48
N ALA A 269 -18.69 0.54 -1.20
CA ALA A 269 -17.74 0.37 -0.10
C ALA A 269 -18.18 -0.75 0.83
N ILE A 270 -17.22 -1.53 1.30
CA ILE A 270 -17.42 -2.60 2.30
C ILE A 270 -17.34 -2.09 3.73
N GLY A 271 -16.86 -0.88 3.93
CA GLY A 271 -16.67 -0.27 5.25
C GLY A 271 -16.11 1.13 5.18
N ILE A 272 -16.00 1.76 6.35
CA ILE A 272 -15.40 3.09 6.51
C ILE A 272 -14.33 3.01 7.59
N CYS A 273 -13.08 3.27 7.21
CA CYS A 273 -11.96 3.41 8.12
C CYS A 273 -11.91 4.84 8.67
N THR A 274 -11.75 4.99 9.99
CA THR A 274 -11.69 6.28 10.68
C THR A 274 -10.28 6.55 11.17
N ILE A 275 -9.60 7.51 10.55
CA ILE A 275 -8.22 7.89 10.86
C ILE A 275 -8.24 9.11 11.77
N GLY A 276 -7.81 8.95 13.01
CA GLY A 276 -7.55 10.06 13.93
C GLY A 276 -6.17 10.66 13.64
N ARG A 277 -6.10 11.98 13.44
CA ARG A 277 -4.83 12.69 13.33
C ARG A 277 -4.46 13.25 14.69
N SER A 278 -3.40 12.73 15.30
CA SER A 278 -2.84 13.23 16.55
C SER A 278 -2.10 14.55 16.33
N THR A 279 -1.93 15.32 17.40
CA THR A 279 -1.03 16.48 17.41
C THR A 279 0.42 15.99 17.33
N ARG A 280 1.22 16.66 16.52
CA ARG A 280 2.61 16.27 16.24
C ARG A 280 3.50 16.49 17.47
N GLU A 281 4.18 15.44 17.93
CA GLU A 281 5.38 15.55 18.73
C GLU A 281 6.63 15.54 17.81
N PRO A 282 7.75 16.15 18.22
CA PRO A 282 8.97 16.14 17.44
C PRO A 282 9.44 14.70 17.15
N GLY A 283 9.73 14.40 15.88
CA GLY A 283 10.20 13.07 15.45
C GLY A 283 9.11 12.05 15.13
N MET A 284 7.82 12.37 15.36
CA MET A 284 6.72 11.48 15.01
C MET A 284 6.39 11.53 13.51
N ARG A 285 6.25 10.36 12.90
CA ARG A 285 5.75 10.19 11.52
C ARG A 285 4.21 10.19 11.51
N GLY A 286 3.64 10.38 10.35
CA GLY A 286 2.19 10.27 10.17
C GLY A 286 1.66 8.84 10.25
N THR A 287 0.37 8.70 9.97
CA THR A 287 -0.35 7.43 9.92
C THR A 287 -0.45 6.95 8.47
N ALA A 288 -0.32 5.65 8.22
CA ALA A 288 -0.55 5.05 6.91
C ALA A 288 -1.77 4.13 6.90
N LEU A 289 -2.45 4.09 5.74
CA LEU A 289 -3.46 3.10 5.40
C LEU A 289 -3.21 2.66 3.96
N CYS A 290 -2.75 1.44 3.77
CA CYS A 290 -2.45 0.88 2.45
C CYS A 290 -3.39 -0.25 2.11
N ALA A 291 -3.74 -0.36 0.82
CA ALA A 291 -4.64 -1.39 0.32
C ALA A 291 -3.98 -2.15 -0.84
N SER A 292 -4.10 -3.47 -0.81
CA SER A 292 -3.73 -4.34 -1.92
C SER A 292 -4.94 -5.11 -2.40
N ALA A 293 -5.14 -5.16 -3.72
CA ALA A 293 -6.18 -5.94 -4.36
C ALA A 293 -5.76 -6.32 -5.79
N PRO A 294 -6.03 -7.56 -6.24
CA PRO A 294 -5.73 -7.98 -7.61
C PRO A 294 -6.67 -7.36 -8.64
N GLY A 295 -7.90 -7.01 -8.26
CA GLY A 295 -9.03 -6.73 -9.15
C GLY A 295 -8.76 -5.75 -10.30
N ARG A 296 -7.97 -4.70 -10.07
CA ARG A 296 -7.61 -3.70 -11.11
C ARG A 296 -6.49 -4.15 -12.04
N ARG A 297 -5.76 -5.23 -11.71
CA ARG A 297 -4.59 -5.73 -12.45
C ARG A 297 -4.67 -7.24 -12.64
N THR A 298 -5.78 -7.70 -13.22
CA THR A 298 -5.98 -9.10 -13.61
C THR A 298 -5.95 -9.25 -15.13
N TRP A 299 -5.41 -10.37 -15.59
CA TRP A 299 -5.37 -10.72 -17.01
C TRP A 299 -5.42 -12.23 -17.21
N THR A 300 -5.80 -12.65 -18.41
CA THR A 300 -5.81 -14.07 -18.77
C THR A 300 -4.52 -14.46 -19.48
N VAL A 301 -3.91 -15.54 -19.03
CA VAL A 301 -2.69 -16.13 -19.61
C VAL A 301 -3.01 -17.48 -20.23
N ARG A 302 -2.54 -17.69 -21.46
CA ARG A 302 -2.59 -19.00 -22.11
C ARG A 302 -1.30 -19.77 -21.82
N ARG A 303 -1.44 -20.96 -21.24
CA ARG A 303 -0.34 -21.90 -21.01
C ARG A 303 0.06 -22.62 -22.29
N PRO A 304 1.25 -23.27 -22.33
CA PRO A 304 1.69 -24.09 -23.46
C PRO A 304 0.74 -25.23 -23.80
N ASP A 305 0.03 -25.79 -22.80
CA ASP A 305 -1.03 -26.81 -22.96
C ASP A 305 -2.36 -26.25 -23.44
N SER A 306 -2.38 -24.98 -23.87
CA SER A 306 -3.57 -24.23 -24.30
C SER A 306 -4.61 -23.94 -23.20
N SER A 307 -4.39 -24.35 -21.95
CA SER A 307 -5.24 -23.95 -20.82
C SER A 307 -5.14 -22.46 -20.55
N LEU A 308 -6.23 -21.87 -20.02
CA LEU A 308 -6.30 -20.46 -19.63
C LEU A 308 -6.26 -20.38 -18.12
N ILE A 309 -5.43 -19.45 -17.61
CA ILE A 309 -5.40 -19.11 -16.19
C ILE A 309 -5.64 -17.62 -15.99
N GLN A 310 -6.34 -17.26 -14.94
CA GLN A 310 -6.37 -15.89 -14.44
C GLN A 310 -5.09 -15.62 -13.66
N ALA A 311 -4.44 -14.54 -14.00
CA ALA A 311 -3.24 -14.06 -13.35
C ALA A 311 -3.44 -12.63 -12.84
N HIS A 312 -2.70 -12.29 -11.83
CA HIS A 312 -2.59 -10.93 -11.29
C HIS A 312 -1.16 -10.73 -10.75
N HIS A 313 -0.87 -9.51 -10.33
CA HIS A 313 0.50 -9.11 -9.96
C HIS A 313 0.93 -9.55 -8.54
N ILE A 314 0.02 -10.01 -7.69
CA ILE A 314 0.35 -10.46 -6.33
C ILE A 314 0.65 -11.96 -6.37
N LEU A 315 1.92 -12.32 -6.26
CA LEU A 315 2.39 -13.69 -6.36
C LEU A 315 2.97 -14.17 -5.02
N ASP A 316 2.81 -15.46 -4.74
CA ASP A 316 3.62 -16.16 -3.75
C ASP A 316 4.99 -16.48 -4.38
N ALA A 317 6.06 -15.90 -3.88
CA ALA A 317 7.38 -16.04 -4.46
C ALA A 317 7.92 -17.47 -4.39
N LEU A 318 7.57 -18.26 -3.38
CA LEU A 318 7.99 -19.67 -3.29
C LEU A 318 7.40 -20.53 -4.39
N THR A 319 6.21 -20.18 -4.88
CA THR A 319 5.52 -20.98 -5.91
C THR A 319 5.53 -20.32 -7.29
N GLY A 320 5.83 -19.02 -7.36
CA GLY A 320 5.71 -18.20 -8.57
C GLY A 320 4.28 -18.08 -9.09
N LYS A 321 3.28 -18.40 -8.27
CA LYS A 321 1.86 -18.42 -8.67
C LYS A 321 1.11 -17.23 -8.07
N PRO A 322 0.07 -16.73 -8.76
CA PRO A 322 -0.86 -15.77 -8.18
C PRO A 322 -1.45 -16.28 -6.87
N ALA A 323 -1.48 -15.41 -5.85
CA ALA A 323 -2.16 -15.67 -4.59
C ALA A 323 -3.64 -15.97 -4.83
N ARG A 324 -4.27 -16.74 -3.95
CA ARG A 324 -5.67 -17.14 -4.04
C ARG A 324 -6.35 -16.94 -2.71
N ASP A 325 -7.67 -17.04 -2.72
CA ASP A 325 -8.51 -17.03 -1.53
C ASP A 325 -8.55 -15.70 -0.76
N VAL A 326 -7.80 -14.67 -1.22
CA VAL A 326 -7.84 -13.31 -0.68
C VAL A 326 -8.19 -12.34 -1.80
N GLU A 327 -9.24 -11.54 -1.60
CA GLU A 327 -9.75 -10.61 -2.61
C GLU A 327 -9.21 -9.19 -2.40
N ALA A 328 -9.02 -8.79 -1.17
CA ALA A 328 -8.42 -7.50 -0.82
C ALA A 328 -7.87 -7.52 0.62
N THR A 329 -6.91 -6.64 0.85
CA THR A 329 -6.34 -6.41 2.17
C THR A 329 -6.17 -4.92 2.42
N TRP A 330 -6.29 -4.51 3.68
CA TRP A 330 -5.95 -3.18 4.15
C TRP A 330 -5.07 -3.30 5.38
N VAL A 331 -4.02 -2.52 5.44
CA VAL A 331 -3.14 -2.41 6.61
C VAL A 331 -3.13 -0.97 7.08
N TYR A 332 -3.42 -0.80 8.33
CA TYR A 332 -3.35 0.45 9.06
C TYR A 332 -2.10 0.44 9.93
N ALA A 333 -1.18 1.36 9.68
CA ALA A 333 -0.03 1.61 10.53
C ALA A 333 -0.30 2.87 11.35
N PRO A 334 -0.64 2.71 12.64
CA PRO A 334 -0.96 3.84 13.50
C PRO A 334 0.26 4.70 13.73
N HIS A 335 0.00 5.97 13.97
CA HIS A 335 0.99 6.88 14.46
C HIS A 335 1.53 6.41 15.83
N THR A 336 2.81 6.11 15.90
CA THR A 336 3.47 5.70 17.14
C THR A 336 4.69 6.56 17.44
N SER A 337 4.90 6.86 18.73
CA SER A 337 6.12 7.49 19.23
C SER A 337 7.35 6.58 19.19
N SER A 338 7.18 5.31 18.84
CA SER A 338 8.19 4.25 18.99
C SER A 338 9.03 3.97 17.74
N GLY A 339 9.09 4.87 16.75
CA GLY A 339 10.17 4.81 15.78
C GLY A 339 9.92 4.10 14.46
N MET A 340 8.67 3.83 14.06
CA MET A 340 8.40 3.37 12.68
C MET A 340 8.68 4.53 11.70
N GLU A 341 9.86 4.50 11.08
CA GLU A 341 10.32 5.59 10.21
C GLU A 341 9.61 5.62 8.85
N TYR A 342 9.20 4.45 8.33
CA TYR A 342 8.57 4.28 7.01
C TYR A 342 7.20 3.57 7.14
N PRO A 343 6.18 4.24 7.74
CA PRO A 343 4.90 3.59 8.04
C PRO A 343 4.14 3.16 6.78
N THR A 344 4.25 3.91 5.68
CA THR A 344 3.56 3.59 4.43
C THR A 344 4.22 2.42 3.71
N ALA A 345 5.56 2.34 3.73
CA ALA A 345 6.30 1.20 3.18
C ALA A 345 5.94 -0.11 3.90
N TRP A 346 5.89 -0.07 5.23
CA TRP A 346 5.50 -1.21 6.02
C TRP A 346 4.04 -1.61 5.78
N ALA A 347 3.12 -0.65 5.75
CA ALA A 347 1.71 -0.93 5.49
C ALA A 347 1.48 -1.51 4.08
N ASP A 348 2.14 -1.00 3.03
CA ASP A 348 2.09 -1.51 1.65
C ASP A 348 2.65 -2.95 1.60
N GLY A 349 3.83 -3.18 2.19
CA GLY A 349 4.46 -4.51 2.24
C GLY A 349 3.64 -5.55 2.98
N LEU A 350 3.11 -5.21 4.15
CA LEU A 350 2.27 -6.09 4.94
C LEU A 350 0.90 -6.34 4.29
N ALA A 351 0.32 -5.34 3.60
CA ALA A 351 -0.90 -5.53 2.82
C ALA A 351 -0.69 -6.58 1.72
N THR A 352 0.47 -6.55 1.05
CA THR A 352 0.84 -7.58 0.07
C THR A 352 1.11 -8.94 0.75
N ALA A 353 1.80 -8.96 1.90
CA ALA A 353 2.12 -10.19 2.64
C ALA A 353 0.88 -10.94 3.13
N LEU A 354 -0.19 -10.24 3.50
CA LEU A 354 -1.47 -10.82 3.93
C LEU A 354 -2.17 -11.65 2.84
N PHE A 355 -1.78 -11.54 1.58
CA PHE A 355 -2.27 -12.43 0.51
C PHE A 355 -1.64 -13.83 0.56
N VAL A 356 -0.44 -13.96 1.08
CA VAL A 356 0.38 -15.18 0.99
C VAL A 356 0.74 -15.77 2.36
N CYS A 357 0.46 -15.05 3.43
CA CYS A 357 0.77 -15.47 4.80
C CYS A 357 -0.44 -15.42 5.72
N ASP A 358 -0.40 -16.26 6.74
CA ASP A 358 -1.34 -16.20 7.86
C ASP A 358 -1.08 -14.92 8.70
N PRO A 359 -2.13 -14.18 9.10
CA PRO A 359 -1.96 -12.95 9.88
C PRO A 359 -1.27 -13.16 11.23
N GLN A 360 -1.55 -14.27 11.94
CA GLN A 360 -0.92 -14.53 13.22
C GLN A 360 0.58 -14.81 13.06
N HIS A 361 0.96 -15.51 11.98
CA HIS A 361 2.36 -15.70 11.64
C HIS A 361 3.06 -14.37 11.38
N LEU A 362 2.45 -13.47 10.60
CA LEU A 362 3.00 -12.13 10.35
C LEU A 362 3.17 -11.31 11.63
N TYR A 363 2.20 -11.32 12.55
CA TYR A 363 2.34 -10.63 13.84
C TYR A 363 3.50 -11.16 14.67
N ASN A 364 3.73 -12.48 14.64
CA ASN A 364 4.79 -13.10 15.43
C ASN A 364 6.18 -12.91 14.82
N SER A 365 6.26 -12.71 13.51
CA SER A 365 7.52 -12.68 12.74
C SER A 365 7.95 -11.28 12.32
N THR A 366 7.02 -10.31 12.32
CA THR A 366 7.33 -8.90 12.05
C THR A 366 8.08 -8.30 13.24
N PRO A 367 9.10 -7.43 13.02
CA PRO A 367 9.81 -6.76 14.10
C PRO A 367 8.86 -6.07 15.09
N PRO A 368 9.06 -6.18 16.41
CA PRO A 368 8.11 -5.72 17.43
C PRO A 368 7.86 -4.21 17.47
N GLU A 369 8.76 -3.41 16.89
CA GLU A 369 8.58 -1.97 16.70
C GLU A 369 7.59 -1.63 15.58
N ILE A 370 7.28 -2.58 14.70
CA ILE A 370 6.35 -2.41 13.59
C ILE A 370 4.95 -2.76 14.07
N ASN A 371 4.21 -1.73 14.46
CA ASN A 371 2.82 -1.88 14.90
C ASN A 371 1.87 -1.69 13.72
N PHE A 372 0.98 -2.64 13.51
CA PHE A 372 -0.01 -2.58 12.43
C PHE A 372 -1.33 -3.26 12.81
N GLU A 373 -2.40 -2.83 12.18
CA GLU A 373 -3.71 -3.45 12.23
C GLU A 373 -4.15 -3.77 10.81
N PHE A 374 -4.97 -4.80 10.64
CA PHE A 374 -5.35 -5.24 9.29
C PHE A 374 -6.83 -5.57 9.16
N LEU A 375 -7.30 -5.49 7.92
CA LEU A 375 -8.52 -6.13 7.41
C LEU A 375 -8.17 -6.93 6.15
N ARG A 376 -8.66 -8.17 6.07
CA ARG A 376 -8.51 -9.06 4.93
C ARG A 376 -9.87 -9.61 4.51
N LEU A 377 -10.18 -9.56 3.23
CA LEU A 377 -11.35 -10.20 2.65
C LEU A 377 -10.97 -11.54 2.03
N LEU A 378 -11.58 -12.60 2.52
CA LEU A 378 -11.44 -13.93 1.97
C LEU A 378 -12.57 -14.20 0.98
N SER A 379 -12.26 -14.92 -0.10
CA SER A 379 -13.28 -15.40 -1.05
C SER A 379 -14.29 -16.28 -0.32
N GLY A 380 -15.57 -15.92 -0.39
CA GLY A 380 -16.66 -16.76 0.13
C GLY A 380 -16.77 -18.01 -0.73
N HIS A 381 -16.22 -19.12 -0.29
CA HIS A 381 -16.57 -20.42 -0.90
C HIS A 381 -17.94 -20.84 -0.36
N PRO A 382 -18.96 -21.04 -1.21
CA PRO A 382 -20.13 -21.78 -0.78
C PRO A 382 -19.65 -23.20 -0.39
N GLU A 383 -19.81 -23.55 0.88
CA GLU A 383 -19.53 -24.90 1.36
C GLU A 383 -20.12 -25.93 0.40
N GLY A 384 -19.28 -26.75 -0.22
CA GLY A 384 -19.69 -27.91 -1.01
C GLY A 384 -19.61 -27.81 -2.53
N ARG A 385 -18.47 -27.43 -3.11
CA ARG A 385 -18.18 -27.78 -4.51
C ARG A 385 -16.84 -28.50 -4.63
N THR A 386 -16.90 -29.83 -4.58
CA THR A 386 -15.93 -30.72 -5.20
C THR A 386 -15.76 -30.35 -6.67
N THR A 387 -14.50 -30.15 -7.10
CA THR A 387 -14.11 -29.89 -8.49
C THR A 387 -14.55 -31.04 -9.39
N ALA A 388 -15.58 -30.80 -10.21
CA ALA A 388 -15.81 -31.54 -11.45
C ALA A 388 -16.14 -30.51 -12.53
N ALA A 389 -15.40 -30.59 -13.63
CA ALA A 389 -15.57 -29.76 -14.81
C ALA A 389 -17.00 -29.84 -15.36
N GLY A 390 -17.61 -28.69 -15.64
CA GLY A 390 -18.92 -28.67 -16.32
C GLY A 390 -19.47 -27.24 -16.38
N HIS A 391 -19.62 -26.76 -17.60
CA HIS A 391 -20.28 -25.51 -17.97
C HIS A 391 -21.67 -25.40 -17.36
N SER A 392 -21.98 -24.25 -16.73
CA SER A 392 -23.38 -23.80 -16.72
C SER A 392 -23.45 -22.29 -16.49
N ALA A 393 -24.26 -21.66 -17.33
CA ALA A 393 -24.56 -20.25 -17.37
C ALA A 393 -25.25 -19.78 -16.07
N GLU A 394 -24.83 -18.63 -15.58
CA GLU A 394 -25.47 -17.93 -14.48
C GLU A 394 -26.84 -17.39 -14.90
N ASN A 395 -27.87 -17.89 -14.26
CA ASN A 395 -29.15 -17.19 -14.15
C ASN A 395 -29.16 -16.41 -12.84
N ALA A 396 -28.95 -15.10 -12.89
CA ALA A 396 -29.17 -14.21 -11.77
C ALA A 396 -30.65 -14.24 -11.37
N SER A 397 -30.96 -14.82 -10.20
CA SER A 397 -32.32 -14.80 -9.67
C SER A 397 -32.61 -13.39 -9.13
N LYS A 398 -33.65 -12.76 -9.68
CA LYS A 398 -34.27 -11.56 -9.13
C LYS A 398 -35.29 -11.97 -8.07
N ASP A 399 -35.40 -11.19 -6.99
CA ASP A 399 -36.49 -11.36 -6.03
C ASP A 399 -37.85 -10.98 -6.63
N ALA A 400 -38.94 -11.29 -5.93
CA ALA A 400 -40.32 -11.04 -6.40
C ALA A 400 -40.63 -9.53 -6.62
N SER A 401 -39.73 -8.61 -6.25
CA SER A 401 -39.85 -7.16 -6.43
C SER A 401 -38.99 -6.63 -7.57
N GLY A 402 -38.23 -7.48 -8.28
CA GLY A 402 -37.33 -7.08 -9.37
C GLY A 402 -36.00 -6.45 -8.89
N ARG A 403 -35.77 -6.40 -7.59
CA ARG A 403 -34.47 -6.01 -7.01
C ARG A 403 -33.47 -7.16 -7.08
N PRO A 404 -32.18 -6.88 -7.28
CA PRO A 404 -31.16 -7.93 -7.12
C PRO A 404 -31.36 -8.56 -5.76
N ALA A 405 -31.48 -9.90 -5.69
CA ALA A 405 -31.56 -10.62 -4.42
C ALA A 405 -30.37 -10.19 -3.54
N ALA A 406 -30.62 -9.96 -2.25
CA ALA A 406 -29.62 -9.57 -1.28
C ALA A 406 -28.36 -10.42 -1.50
N HIS A 407 -27.22 -9.76 -1.73
CA HIS A 407 -25.94 -10.43 -1.97
C HIS A 407 -25.67 -11.33 -0.76
N LYS A 408 -25.80 -12.64 -0.94
CA LYS A 408 -25.18 -13.61 -0.03
C LYS A 408 -23.71 -13.23 0.05
N ALA A 409 -23.17 -13.19 1.28
CA ALA A 409 -21.83 -12.75 1.58
C ALA A 409 -20.83 -13.29 0.54
N ARG A 410 -20.33 -12.41 -0.33
CA ARG A 410 -19.30 -12.73 -1.33
C ARG A 410 -17.97 -12.97 -0.65
N TYR A 411 -17.81 -12.42 0.55
CA TYR A 411 -16.56 -12.38 1.30
C TYR A 411 -16.80 -12.77 2.74
N THR A 412 -15.73 -13.28 3.36
CA THR A 412 -15.61 -13.36 4.82
C THR A 412 -14.55 -12.34 5.23
N ALA A 413 -14.92 -11.43 6.13
CA ALA A 413 -13.98 -10.46 6.67
C ALA A 413 -13.18 -11.07 7.83
N GLN A 414 -11.86 -10.94 7.77
CA GLN A 414 -10.95 -11.23 8.86
C GLN A 414 -10.17 -9.96 9.21
N HIS A 415 -10.22 -9.52 10.45
CA HIS A 415 -9.53 -8.29 10.86
C HIS A 415 -8.97 -8.43 12.27
N SER A 416 -7.96 -7.61 12.56
CA SER A 416 -7.45 -7.43 13.91
C SER A 416 -8.41 -6.58 14.76
N PRO A 417 -8.43 -6.76 16.09
CA PRO A 417 -9.35 -6.03 16.98
C PRO A 417 -9.18 -4.51 16.95
N GLY A 418 -7.97 -4.03 16.64
CA GLY A 418 -7.64 -2.60 16.61
C GLY A 418 -7.81 -1.94 15.25
N PHE A 419 -8.24 -2.67 14.19
CA PHE A 419 -8.44 -2.08 12.88
C PHE A 419 -9.57 -1.04 12.91
N PRO A 420 -9.30 0.23 12.57
CA PRO A 420 -10.20 1.34 12.88
C PRO A 420 -11.32 1.53 11.85
N ALA A 421 -12.06 0.48 11.51
CA ALA A 421 -13.13 0.55 10.52
C ALA A 421 -14.46 -0.02 11.03
N GLU A 422 -15.55 0.61 10.58
CA GLU A 422 -16.88 0.04 10.60
C GLU A 422 -17.08 -0.74 9.29
N ILE A 423 -17.34 -2.04 9.39
CA ILE A 423 -17.46 -2.96 8.25
C ILE A 423 -18.93 -3.27 8.01
N PHE A 424 -19.40 -3.20 6.75
CA PHE A 424 -20.81 -3.33 6.35
C PHE A 424 -21.18 -4.71 5.79
N ILE A 425 -20.19 -5.60 5.65
CA ILE A 425 -20.38 -6.97 5.21
C ILE A 425 -20.39 -7.91 6.42
N GLU A 426 -21.23 -8.95 6.38
CA GLU A 426 -21.36 -9.98 7.41
C GLU A 426 -20.31 -11.09 7.21
#